data_c0f8def1e0d2fab3ac6b7cb470f0ee88
#
_entry.id   c0f8def1e0d2fab3ac6b7cb470f0ee88
#
_cell.length_a   1.000
_cell.length_b   1.000
_cell.length_c   1.000
_cell.angle_alpha   90.00
_cell.angle_beta   90.00
_cell.angle_gamma   90.00
#
_symmetry.space_group_name_H-M   'P 1'
#
loop_
_entity.id
_entity.type
_entity.pdbx_description
1 polymer ?
#
loop_
_entity_poly.entity_id
_entity_poly.type
_entity_poly.pdbx_seq_one_letter_code
_entity_poly.pdbx_strand_id
1 'polypeptide(L)'
;VEVSRVNSTGDLGSTLDLILGSIPEKITNEKQAVKEELLKRIRLAPVGIPRATIALVHATNSNVKRPFFNIYDLTKPIDMLAMDQAPIKVSRILLMLGPTPMTDFQNILMGTVSGAIVMSNFTTGIFEKGNQDQVRDLIATQFLEQIEMKGK
;
A
#
# COMPACT_ATOMS: atom_id res chain seq x y z
N VAL A 1 5.68 5.43 8.16
CA VAL A 1 4.30 5.15 7.72
C VAL A 1 3.32 6.04 8.49
N GLU A 2 2.37 6.63 7.78
CA GLU A 2 1.32 7.45 8.37
C GLU A 2 -0.04 6.87 8.01
N VAL A 3 -1.02 7.09 8.89
CA VAL A 3 -2.43 6.78 8.62
C VAL A 3 -3.16 8.12 8.49
N SER A 4 -3.66 8.39 7.30
CA SER A 4 -4.34 9.66 6.99
C SER A 4 -5.78 9.40 6.54
N ARG A 5 -6.64 10.40 6.70
CA ARG A 5 -8.03 10.31 6.25
C ARG A 5 -8.19 11.03 4.90
N VAL A 6 -8.97 10.43 4.01
CA VAL A 6 -9.23 10.98 2.67
C VAL A 6 -10.74 11.11 2.47
N ASN A 7 -11.19 12.29 2.07
CA ASN A 7 -12.58 12.53 1.69
C ASN A 7 -12.84 11.96 0.29
N SER A 8 -13.06 10.66 0.22
CA SER A 8 -13.27 9.96 -1.03
C SER A 8 -14.73 10.06 -1.48
N THR A 9 -14.95 9.94 -2.80
CA THR A 9 -16.28 9.98 -3.41
C THR A 9 -16.82 8.59 -3.75
N GLY A 10 -16.04 7.53 -3.48
CA GLY A 10 -16.36 6.17 -3.89
C GLY A 10 -15.79 5.80 -5.25
N ASP A 11 -15.15 6.75 -5.95
CA ASP A 11 -14.48 6.51 -7.22
C ASP A 11 -12.99 6.32 -7.02
N LEU A 12 -12.42 5.25 -7.60
CA LEU A 12 -11.01 4.92 -7.44
C LEU A 12 -10.10 6.00 -8.03
N GLY A 13 -10.40 6.47 -9.23
CA GLY A 13 -9.56 7.46 -9.93
C GLY A 13 -9.43 8.75 -9.16
N SER A 14 -10.56 9.33 -8.73
CA SER A 14 -10.55 10.58 -7.96
C SER A 14 -9.96 10.39 -6.58
N THR A 15 -10.13 9.22 -5.97
CA THR A 15 -9.50 8.91 -4.68
C THR A 15 -7.97 8.87 -4.82
N LEU A 16 -7.45 8.26 -5.88
CA LEU A 16 -6.01 8.24 -6.14
C LEU A 16 -5.47 9.66 -6.40
N ASP A 17 -6.22 10.52 -7.08
CA ASP A 17 -5.81 11.92 -7.25
C ASP A 17 -5.63 12.64 -5.92
N LEU A 18 -6.56 12.44 -4.98
CA LEU A 18 -6.47 13.03 -3.65
C LEU A 18 -5.27 12.49 -2.87
N ILE A 19 -5.07 11.19 -2.90
CA ILE A 19 -3.95 10.54 -2.20
C ILE A 19 -2.62 11.02 -2.78
N LEU A 20 -2.44 10.95 -4.08
CA LEU A 20 -1.20 11.34 -4.74
C LEU A 20 -0.92 12.84 -4.58
N GLY A 21 -1.98 13.66 -4.58
CA GLY A 21 -1.86 15.08 -4.33
C GLY A 21 -1.24 15.43 -2.97
N SER A 22 -1.38 14.54 -1.98
CA SER A 22 -0.84 14.73 -0.64
C SER A 22 0.59 14.20 -0.47
N ILE A 23 1.12 13.47 -1.44
CA ILE A 23 2.46 12.86 -1.35
C ILE A 23 3.53 13.93 -1.58
N PRO A 24 4.57 14.01 -0.71
CA PRO A 24 5.63 15.01 -0.88
C PRO A 24 6.41 14.85 -2.19
N GLU A 25 6.89 15.97 -2.74
CA GLU A 25 7.68 15.96 -3.97
C GLU A 25 9.00 15.19 -3.83
N LYS A 26 9.51 15.04 -2.60
CA LYS A 26 10.70 14.23 -2.36
C LYS A 26 10.47 12.74 -2.66
N ILE A 27 9.22 12.31 -2.74
CA ILE A 27 8.85 10.94 -3.15
C ILE A 27 8.63 10.91 -4.65
N THR A 28 7.79 11.78 -5.16
CA THR A 28 7.56 11.94 -6.60
C THR A 28 6.93 13.29 -6.90
N ASN A 29 7.31 13.91 -8.01
CA ASN A 29 6.61 15.07 -8.57
C ASN A 29 5.91 14.75 -9.90
N GLU A 30 5.97 13.49 -10.32
CA GLU A 30 5.30 13.00 -11.54
C GLU A 30 4.05 12.18 -11.16
N LYS A 31 3.11 12.85 -10.49
CA LYS A 31 1.96 12.18 -9.86
C LYS A 31 1.02 11.54 -10.88
N GLN A 32 0.84 12.16 -12.04
CA GLN A 32 0.00 11.58 -13.09
C GLN A 32 0.60 10.28 -13.65
N ALA A 33 1.91 10.23 -13.85
CA ALA A 33 2.58 9.02 -14.31
C ALA A 33 2.46 7.88 -13.30
N VAL A 34 2.59 8.19 -12.01
CA VAL A 34 2.43 7.21 -10.93
C VAL A 34 0.98 6.71 -10.88
N LYS A 35 0.01 7.61 -11.00
CA LYS A 35 -1.41 7.24 -11.05
C LYS A 35 -1.71 6.28 -12.18
N GLU A 36 -1.21 6.56 -13.38
CA GLU A 36 -1.42 5.71 -14.54
C GLU A 36 -0.83 4.31 -14.33
N GLU A 37 0.36 4.22 -13.72
CA GLU A 37 0.98 2.93 -13.40
C GLU A 37 0.15 2.16 -12.37
N LEU A 38 -0.35 2.81 -11.34
CA LEU A 38 -1.20 2.18 -10.33
C LEU A 38 -2.50 1.65 -10.95
N LEU A 39 -3.17 2.46 -11.75
CA LEU A 39 -4.42 2.04 -12.42
C LEU A 39 -4.17 0.87 -13.38
N LYS A 40 -3.05 0.88 -14.10
CA LYS A 40 -2.67 -0.21 -14.99
C LYS A 40 -2.53 -1.52 -14.21
N ARG A 41 -1.84 -1.49 -13.07
CA ARG A 41 -1.64 -2.68 -12.24
C ARG A 41 -2.94 -3.20 -11.65
N ILE A 42 -3.82 -2.30 -11.21
CA ILE A 42 -5.13 -2.68 -10.68
C ILE A 42 -5.98 -3.36 -11.76
N ARG A 43 -5.90 -2.88 -13.00
CA ARG A 43 -6.62 -3.51 -14.12
C ARG A 43 -6.06 -4.89 -14.48
N LEU A 44 -4.74 -5.09 -14.30
CA LEU A 44 -4.09 -6.37 -14.64
C LEU A 44 -4.37 -7.46 -13.62
N ALA A 45 -4.50 -7.10 -12.34
CA ALA A 45 -4.75 -8.07 -11.27
C ALA A 45 -5.47 -7.39 -10.09
N PRO A 46 -6.48 -8.05 -9.51
CA PRO A 46 -7.16 -7.52 -8.33
C PRO A 46 -6.21 -7.35 -7.15
N VAL A 47 -6.38 -6.27 -6.39
CA VAL A 47 -5.47 -5.89 -5.30
C VAL A 47 -6.13 -5.89 -3.92
N GLY A 48 -7.42 -6.17 -3.84
CA GLY A 48 -8.12 -6.28 -2.56
C GLY A 48 -7.67 -7.49 -1.76
N ILE A 49 -7.62 -7.35 -0.45
CA ILE A 49 -7.27 -8.47 0.43
C ILE A 49 -8.53 -9.29 0.71
N PRO A 50 -8.51 -10.61 0.43
CA PRO A 50 -9.70 -11.44 0.60
C PRO A 50 -10.29 -11.36 2.00
N ARG A 51 -11.61 -11.22 2.08
CA ARG A 51 -12.39 -11.18 3.31
C ARG A 51 -12.03 -10.01 4.24
N ALA A 52 -11.39 -8.98 3.71
CA ALA A 52 -11.03 -7.78 4.44
C ALA A 52 -11.62 -6.55 3.76
N THR A 53 -11.42 -5.38 4.36
CA THR A 53 -11.90 -4.10 3.84
C THR A 53 -10.74 -3.21 3.38
N ILE A 54 -9.63 -3.84 2.98
CA ILE A 54 -8.41 -3.14 2.56
C ILE A 54 -7.95 -3.61 1.20
N ALA A 55 -7.20 -2.76 0.52
CA ALA A 55 -6.50 -3.10 -0.72
C ALA A 55 -5.06 -2.62 -0.64
N LEU A 56 -4.14 -3.44 -1.15
CA LEU A 56 -2.74 -3.04 -1.31
C LEU A 56 -2.56 -2.53 -2.74
N VAL A 57 -2.47 -1.22 -2.87
CA VAL A 57 -2.24 -0.54 -4.15
C VAL A 57 -0.77 -0.22 -4.23
N HIS A 58 -0.06 -0.81 -5.20
CA HIS A 58 1.39 -0.67 -5.24
C HIS A 58 1.91 -0.58 -6.67
N ALA A 59 3.06 0.07 -6.82
CA ALA A 59 3.79 0.15 -8.09
C ALA A 59 5.25 0.47 -7.85
N THR A 60 6.09 0.05 -8.79
CA THR A 60 7.45 0.59 -8.92
C THR A 60 7.50 1.42 -10.20
N ASN A 61 8.20 2.54 -10.15
CA ASN A 61 8.27 3.46 -11.29
C ASN A 61 9.53 4.32 -11.18
N SER A 62 10.16 4.64 -12.33
CA SER A 62 11.35 5.47 -12.36
C SER A 62 11.12 6.90 -11.88
N ASN A 63 9.85 7.33 -11.83
CA ASN A 63 9.47 8.65 -11.30
C ASN A 63 9.30 8.67 -9.79
N VAL A 64 9.44 7.52 -9.11
CA VAL A 64 9.44 7.44 -7.65
C VAL A 64 10.89 7.50 -7.18
N LYS A 65 11.19 8.46 -6.31
CA LYS A 65 12.58 8.75 -5.90
C LYS A 65 13.08 7.87 -4.75
N ARG A 66 12.16 7.40 -3.89
CA ARG A 66 12.49 6.55 -2.73
C ARG A 66 11.29 5.71 -2.32
N PRO A 67 11.49 4.60 -1.57
CA PRO A 67 10.37 3.79 -1.08
C PRO A 67 9.41 4.60 -0.22
N PHE A 68 8.12 4.34 -0.41
CA PHE A 68 7.05 5.04 0.29
C PHE A 68 5.97 4.06 0.66
N PHE A 69 5.48 4.12 1.89
CA PHE A 69 4.32 3.34 2.34
C PHE A 69 3.50 4.16 3.32
N ASN A 70 2.25 4.40 2.97
CA ASN A 70 1.28 5.07 3.84
C ASN A 70 -0.10 4.41 3.71
N ILE A 71 -0.93 4.67 4.69
CA ILE A 71 -2.28 4.12 4.80
C ILE A 71 -3.28 5.26 4.75
N TYR A 72 -4.38 5.05 4.00
CA TYR A 72 -5.40 6.07 3.79
C TYR A 72 -6.79 5.52 4.13
N ASP A 73 -7.42 6.08 5.17
CA ASP A 73 -8.79 5.76 5.53
C ASP A 73 -9.75 6.58 4.68
N LEU A 74 -10.67 5.89 4.01
CA LEU A 74 -11.60 6.51 3.08
C LEU A 74 -12.92 6.83 3.76
N THR A 75 -13.45 8.04 3.53
CA THR A 75 -14.78 8.42 4.04
C THR A 75 -15.88 7.66 3.34
N LYS A 76 -15.70 7.31 2.05
CA LYS A 76 -16.61 6.45 1.30
C LYS A 76 -15.85 5.25 0.76
N PRO A 77 -16.34 4.02 1.04
CA PRO A 77 -15.70 2.82 0.52
C PRO A 77 -15.75 2.76 -1.02
N ILE A 78 -14.79 2.03 -1.58
CA ILE A 78 -14.70 1.78 -3.02
C ILE A 78 -14.98 0.29 -3.24
N ASP A 79 -15.86 -0.02 -4.21
CA ASP A 79 -16.09 -1.40 -4.63
C ASP A 79 -14.90 -1.87 -5.47
N MET A 80 -14.26 -2.95 -5.06
CA MET A 80 -13.10 -3.52 -5.73
C MET A 80 -13.16 -5.05 -5.68
N LEU A 81 -12.41 -5.71 -6.54
CA LEU A 81 -12.23 -7.15 -6.45
C LEU A 81 -11.03 -7.47 -5.55
N ALA A 82 -11.20 -8.49 -4.71
CA ALA A 82 -10.10 -9.05 -3.95
C ALA A 82 -9.27 -10.01 -4.82
N MET A 83 -8.11 -10.40 -4.33
CA MET A 83 -7.20 -11.30 -5.06
C MET A 83 -7.83 -12.64 -5.41
N ASP A 84 -8.86 -13.09 -4.68
CA ASP A 84 -9.63 -14.29 -4.95
C ASP A 84 -10.82 -14.05 -5.89
N GLN A 85 -10.90 -12.88 -6.54
CA GLN A 85 -11.96 -12.44 -7.45
C GLN A 85 -13.29 -12.12 -6.77
N ALA A 86 -13.39 -12.22 -5.46
CA ALA A 86 -14.62 -11.87 -4.74
C ALA A 86 -14.77 -10.36 -4.61
N PRO A 87 -15.99 -9.80 -4.74
CA PRO A 87 -16.20 -8.36 -4.54
C PRO A 87 -16.08 -8.00 -3.06
N ILE A 88 -15.39 -6.90 -2.79
CA ILE A 88 -15.25 -6.36 -1.43
C ILE A 88 -15.46 -4.84 -1.45
N LYS A 89 -15.75 -4.28 -0.29
CA LYS A 89 -15.80 -2.83 -0.10
C LYS A 89 -14.52 -2.40 0.61
N VAL A 90 -13.73 -1.58 -0.07
CA VAL A 90 -12.43 -1.12 0.44
C VAL A 90 -12.63 0.22 1.14
N SER A 91 -12.40 0.23 2.45
CA SER A 91 -12.48 1.43 3.29
C SER A 91 -11.11 1.97 3.69
N ARG A 92 -10.05 1.21 3.41
CA ARG A 92 -8.67 1.63 3.70
C ARG A 92 -7.77 1.19 2.56
N ILE A 93 -6.99 2.14 2.02
CA ILE A 93 -5.99 1.86 0.98
C ILE A 93 -4.61 1.87 1.62
N LEU A 94 -3.85 0.80 1.36
CA LEU A 94 -2.43 0.71 1.69
C LEU A 94 -1.68 1.02 0.39
N LEU A 95 -0.99 2.16 0.37
CA LEU A 95 -0.25 2.60 -0.83
C LEU A 95 1.24 2.37 -0.65
N MET A 96 1.82 1.59 -1.55
CA MET A 96 3.24 1.28 -1.54
C MET A 96 3.86 1.64 -2.88
N LEU A 97 4.85 2.54 -2.85
CA LEU A 97 5.56 2.97 -4.04
C LEU A 97 7.05 2.71 -3.88
N GLY A 98 7.70 2.32 -4.97
CA GLY A 98 9.14 2.09 -4.98
C GLY A 98 9.79 2.61 -6.24
N PRO A 99 11.08 2.99 -6.17
CA PRO A 99 11.83 3.39 -7.35
C PRO A 99 12.15 2.19 -8.24
N THR A 100 12.48 2.45 -9.49
CA THR A 100 12.97 1.45 -10.44
C THR A 100 14.31 1.95 -11.01
N PRO A 101 15.41 1.20 -10.85
CA PRO A 101 15.54 -0.03 -10.09
C PRO A 101 15.61 0.18 -8.58
N MET A 102 15.34 -0.86 -7.81
CA MET A 102 15.48 -0.82 -6.36
C MET A 102 16.78 -1.52 -5.92
N THR A 103 17.39 -1.04 -4.83
CA THR A 103 18.50 -1.73 -4.18
C THR A 103 18.03 -3.01 -3.50
N ASP A 104 18.95 -3.90 -3.12
CA ASP A 104 18.60 -5.12 -2.39
C ASP A 104 17.90 -4.78 -1.07
N PHE A 105 18.39 -3.78 -0.35
CA PHE A 105 17.76 -3.32 0.90
C PHE A 105 16.33 -2.85 0.68
N GLN A 106 16.10 -2.05 -0.37
CA GLN A 106 14.76 -1.56 -0.71
C GLN A 106 13.82 -2.71 -1.08
N ASN A 107 14.30 -3.70 -1.82
CA ASN A 107 13.53 -4.89 -2.16
C ASN A 107 13.12 -5.68 -0.90
N ILE A 108 14.04 -5.84 0.06
CA ILE A 108 13.75 -6.52 1.32
C ILE A 108 12.68 -5.74 2.09
N LEU A 109 12.82 -4.42 2.18
CA LEU A 109 11.87 -3.58 2.89
C LEU A 109 10.46 -3.68 2.32
N MET A 110 10.34 -3.52 1.00
CA MET A 110 9.04 -3.57 0.32
C MET A 110 8.41 -4.97 0.41
N GLY A 111 9.22 -6.02 0.24
CA GLY A 111 8.76 -7.39 0.37
C GLY A 111 8.31 -7.75 1.79
N THR A 112 8.97 -7.20 2.80
CA THR A 112 8.60 -7.39 4.20
C THR A 112 7.22 -6.79 4.47
N VAL A 113 6.98 -5.56 4.00
CA VAL A 113 5.69 -4.89 4.19
C VAL A 113 4.58 -5.66 3.50
N SER A 114 4.74 -5.97 2.21
CA SER A 114 3.69 -6.66 1.45
C SER A 114 3.43 -8.07 1.99
N GLY A 115 4.46 -8.80 2.41
CA GLY A 115 4.32 -10.12 3.02
C GLY A 115 3.60 -10.07 4.36
N ALA A 116 3.89 -9.08 5.19
CA ALA A 116 3.26 -8.93 6.50
C ALA A 116 1.75 -8.70 6.40
N ILE A 117 1.29 -8.00 5.36
CA ILE A 117 -0.14 -7.70 5.16
C ILE A 117 -0.96 -8.99 5.06
N VAL A 118 -0.44 -10.00 4.40
CA VAL A 118 -1.15 -11.25 4.12
C VAL A 118 -0.66 -12.44 4.94
N MET A 119 0.24 -12.22 5.90
CA MET A 119 0.90 -13.28 6.65
C MET A 119 -0.06 -14.10 7.49
N SER A 120 -1.03 -13.45 8.16
CA SER A 120 -1.99 -14.13 9.02
C SER A 120 -3.23 -13.24 9.20
N ASN A 121 -4.30 -13.80 9.74
CA ASN A 121 -5.49 -13.02 10.09
C ASN A 121 -5.16 -11.92 11.09
N PHE A 122 -4.23 -12.18 12.01
CA PHE A 122 -3.80 -11.20 13.00
C PHE A 122 -3.09 -10.00 12.34
N THR A 123 -2.11 -10.25 11.47
CA THR A 123 -1.38 -9.18 10.78
C THR A 123 -2.30 -8.42 9.83
N THR A 124 -3.13 -9.11 9.07
CA THR A 124 -4.13 -8.48 8.19
C THR A 124 -5.03 -7.55 9.01
N GLY A 125 -5.49 -7.99 10.18
CA GLY A 125 -6.34 -7.18 11.05
C GLY A 125 -5.67 -5.90 11.54
N ILE A 126 -4.37 -5.93 11.81
CA ILE A 126 -3.61 -4.74 12.17
C ILE A 126 -3.56 -3.75 11.01
N PHE A 127 -3.27 -4.21 9.78
CA PHE A 127 -3.29 -3.34 8.62
C PHE A 127 -4.69 -2.82 8.30
N GLU A 128 -5.72 -3.60 8.59
CA GLU A 128 -7.11 -3.24 8.32
C GLU A 128 -7.63 -2.15 9.27
N LYS A 129 -7.29 -2.21 10.55
CA LYS A 129 -7.89 -1.36 11.59
C LYS A 129 -6.89 -0.72 12.55
N GLY A 130 -5.62 -1.08 12.47
CA GLY A 130 -4.61 -0.58 13.38
C GLY A 130 -4.32 0.90 13.18
N ASN A 131 -3.87 1.56 14.25
CA ASN A 131 -3.38 2.93 14.16
C ASN A 131 -1.93 2.94 13.65
N GLN A 132 -1.40 4.15 13.47
CA GLN A 132 -0.06 4.35 12.94
C GLN A 132 1.02 3.61 13.75
N ASP A 133 0.94 3.66 15.07
CA ASP A 133 1.94 3.02 15.94
C ASP A 133 1.87 1.49 15.84
N GLN A 134 0.67 0.93 15.82
CA GLN A 134 0.49 -0.52 15.69
C GLN A 134 1.05 -1.05 14.37
N VAL A 135 0.78 -0.36 13.28
CA VAL A 135 1.27 -0.74 11.95
C VAL A 135 2.80 -0.59 11.90
N ARG A 136 3.33 0.51 12.41
CA ARG A 136 4.77 0.76 12.44
C ARG A 136 5.51 -0.31 13.21
N ASP A 137 5.00 -0.67 14.40
CA ASP A 137 5.63 -1.69 15.26
C ASP A 137 5.62 -3.06 14.58
N LEU A 138 4.54 -3.41 13.91
CA LEU A 138 4.46 -4.68 13.17
C LEU A 138 5.50 -4.71 12.04
N ILE A 139 5.59 -3.65 11.25
CA ILE A 139 6.56 -3.58 10.15
C ILE A 139 7.99 -3.66 10.69
N ALA A 140 8.29 -2.92 11.75
CA ALA A 140 9.63 -2.94 12.34
C ALA A 140 10.01 -4.34 12.83
N THR A 141 9.11 -5.03 13.51
CA THR A 141 9.34 -6.38 14.01
C THR A 141 9.62 -7.35 12.85
N GLN A 142 8.79 -7.32 11.81
CA GLN A 142 8.94 -8.21 10.66
C GLN A 142 10.22 -7.90 9.88
N PHE A 143 10.56 -6.62 9.74
CA PHE A 143 11.76 -6.21 9.03
C PHE A 143 13.03 -6.69 9.75
N LEU A 144 13.09 -6.57 11.08
CA LEU A 144 14.20 -7.06 11.87
C LEU A 144 14.35 -8.57 11.77
N GLU A 145 13.26 -9.33 11.78
CA GLU A 145 13.29 -10.78 11.60
C GLU A 145 13.88 -11.15 10.23
N GLN A 146 13.50 -10.45 9.17
CA GLN A 146 14.03 -10.71 7.82
C GLN A 146 15.53 -10.43 7.75
N ILE A 147 16.00 -9.37 8.36
CA ILE A 147 17.44 -9.04 8.40
C ILE A 147 18.20 -10.12 9.15
N GLU A 148 17.71 -10.57 10.31
CA GLU A 148 18.36 -11.62 11.09
C GLU A 148 18.45 -12.92 10.33
N MET A 149 17.41 -13.32 9.63
CA MET A 149 17.39 -14.53 8.81
C MET A 149 18.43 -14.47 7.68
N LYS A 150 18.57 -13.29 7.04
CA LYS A 150 19.53 -13.12 5.94
C LYS A 150 20.98 -12.97 6.42
N GLY A 151 21.18 -12.55 7.66
CA GLY A 151 22.49 -12.44 8.28
C GLY A 151 23.08 -13.78 8.71
N LYS A 152 22.31 -14.84 8.64
CA LYS A 152 22.76 -16.20 8.96
C LYS A 152 23.17 -16.94 7.70
#